data_95c2eaae44c3f41f6724c59c33e0d1be
#
_entry.id   95c2eaae44c3f41f6724c59c33e0d1be
#
_cell.length_a   1.000
_cell.length_b   1.000
_cell.length_c   1.000
_cell.angle_alpha   90.00
_cell.angle_beta   90.00
_cell.angle_gamma   90.00
#
_symmetry.space_group_name_H-M   'P 1'
#
loop_
_entity.id
_entity.type
_entity.pdbx_description
1 polymer ?
#
loop_
_entity_poly.entity_id
_entity_poly.type
_entity_poly.pdbx_seq_one_letter_code
_entity_poly.pdbx_strand_id
1 'polypeptide(L)'
;MRTRQTITMVCLMVLGIGVASCLAGQGVPALKDVFKDHFLIGGALNRPLVAGQDPNAAALAARHFNTATPENDLKWQLVHPQANQYNWEPGDRFVAFCEKNQMVAIGHTLVWHAQTPRWVFQDDAGGATTRDALLARMKDHIMTVVGRYKGRIKGWDVVNEALED
;
A
#
# COMPACT_ATOMS: atom_id res chain seq x y z
N MET A 1 73.15 46.02 40.04
CA MET A 1 71.70 45.70 39.92
C MET A 1 71.48 44.99 38.57
N ARG A 2 71.21 43.68 38.58
CA ARG A 2 70.94 42.87 37.36
C ARG A 2 69.48 42.53 37.37
N THR A 3 68.72 43.10 36.44
CA THR A 3 67.32 42.80 36.18
C THR A 3 67.19 41.48 35.42
N ARG A 4 66.52 40.48 36.00
CA ARG A 4 66.15 39.21 35.38
C ARG A 4 64.85 39.40 34.59
N GLN A 5 64.92 39.26 33.29
CA GLN A 5 63.73 39.15 32.42
C GLN A 5 63.25 37.71 32.45
N THR A 6 62.02 37.54 32.92
CA THR A 6 61.34 36.27 32.93
C THR A 6 60.61 36.17 31.57
N ILE A 7 61.02 35.21 30.72
CA ILE A 7 60.35 34.92 29.46
C ILE A 7 59.23 33.93 29.79
N THR A 8 57.98 34.38 29.67
CA THR A 8 56.77 33.50 29.76
C THR A 8 56.56 32.88 28.43
N MET A 9 56.78 31.57 28.36
CA MET A 9 56.49 30.74 27.17
C MET A 9 55.00 30.37 27.15
N VAL A 10 54.25 31.00 26.27
CA VAL A 10 52.84 30.66 26.03
C VAL A 10 52.78 29.44 25.08
N CYS A 11 52.44 28.27 25.62
CA CYS A 11 52.15 27.08 24.84
C CYS A 11 50.73 27.20 24.22
N LEU A 12 50.63 27.47 22.91
CA LEU A 12 49.38 27.36 22.17
C LEU A 12 49.12 25.86 21.92
N MET A 13 48.20 25.28 22.67
CA MET A 13 47.61 24.00 22.34
C MET A 13 46.61 24.24 21.19
N VAL A 14 46.96 23.87 19.99
CA VAL A 14 46.01 23.74 18.86
C VAL A 14 45.23 22.44 19.08
N LEU A 15 44.01 22.54 19.62
CA LEU A 15 43.04 21.44 19.61
C LEU A 15 42.62 21.22 18.16
N GLY A 16 43.19 20.23 17.51
CA GLY A 16 42.70 19.69 16.24
C GLY A 16 41.36 19.03 16.47
N ILE A 17 40.26 19.76 16.21
CA ILE A 17 38.94 19.15 16.10
C ILE A 17 38.94 18.32 14.82
N GLY A 18 39.24 17.04 14.96
CA GLY A 18 39.04 16.05 13.90
C GLY A 18 37.54 15.94 13.62
N VAL A 19 37.08 16.56 12.55
CA VAL A 19 35.76 16.27 11.98
C VAL A 19 35.86 14.86 11.44
N ALA A 20 35.52 13.88 12.28
CA ALA A 20 35.19 12.54 11.82
C ALA A 20 33.94 12.69 10.97
N SER A 21 34.13 12.86 9.65
CA SER A 21 33.05 12.68 8.68
C SER A 21 32.56 11.25 8.82
N CYS A 22 31.48 11.09 9.57
CA CYS A 22 30.71 9.86 9.62
C CYS A 22 30.18 9.64 8.19
N LEU A 23 30.93 8.90 7.37
CA LEU A 23 30.42 8.25 6.18
C LEU A 23 29.41 7.20 6.68
N ALA A 24 28.25 7.66 7.15
CA ALA A 24 27.08 6.83 7.27
C ALA A 24 26.89 6.24 5.87
N GLY A 25 27.13 4.92 5.74
CA GLY A 25 27.00 4.21 4.50
C GLY A 25 25.65 4.59 3.89
N GLN A 26 25.69 5.25 2.73
CA GLN A 26 24.45 5.62 2.03
C GLN A 26 23.79 4.30 1.65
N GLY A 27 22.83 3.88 2.47
CA GLY A 27 22.04 2.69 2.20
C GLY A 27 21.41 2.82 0.81
N VAL A 28 21.22 1.69 0.14
CA VAL A 28 20.56 1.65 -1.17
C VAL A 28 19.30 2.53 -1.13
N PRO A 29 19.17 3.54 -2.02
CA PRO A 29 18.03 4.45 -2.00
C PRO A 29 16.72 3.69 -2.22
N ALA A 30 15.62 4.20 -1.68
CA ALA A 30 14.32 3.57 -1.87
C ALA A 30 13.83 3.77 -3.33
N LEU A 31 13.22 2.74 -3.90
CA LEU A 31 12.76 2.80 -5.29
C LEU A 31 11.76 3.96 -5.51
N LYS A 32 10.83 4.15 -4.57
CA LYS A 32 9.85 5.25 -4.62
C LYS A 32 10.50 6.63 -4.68
N ASP A 33 11.68 6.79 -4.07
CA ASP A 33 12.40 8.07 -4.06
C ASP A 33 13.20 8.29 -5.35
N VAL A 34 13.79 7.20 -5.87
CA VAL A 34 14.53 7.24 -7.15
C VAL A 34 13.62 7.61 -8.32
N PHE A 35 12.40 7.07 -8.33
CA PHE A 35 11.46 7.24 -9.44
C PHE A 35 10.33 8.24 -9.17
N LYS A 36 10.39 9.01 -8.08
CA LYS A 36 9.31 9.90 -7.60
C LYS A 36 8.79 10.88 -8.66
N ASP A 37 9.64 11.33 -9.57
CA ASP A 37 9.29 12.32 -10.59
C ASP A 37 8.86 11.67 -11.93
N HIS A 38 8.79 10.32 -11.99
CA HIS A 38 8.48 9.58 -13.19
C HIS A 38 7.20 8.75 -13.07
N PHE A 39 7.09 7.90 -12.03
CA PHE A 39 5.94 7.03 -11.80
C PHE A 39 5.91 6.51 -10.35
N LEU A 40 4.77 5.96 -9.97
CA LEU A 40 4.63 5.30 -8.68
C LEU A 40 5.18 3.87 -8.74
N ILE A 41 5.88 3.46 -7.69
CA ILE A 41 6.37 2.09 -7.52
C ILE A 41 5.46 1.37 -6.52
N GLY A 42 5.00 0.18 -6.87
CA GLY A 42 4.15 -0.60 -5.98
C GLY A 42 4.10 -2.08 -6.29
N GLY A 43 3.23 -2.77 -5.57
CA GLY A 43 2.99 -4.20 -5.74
C GLY A 43 1.66 -4.63 -5.15
N ALA A 44 1.26 -5.86 -5.47
CA ALA A 44 0.15 -6.53 -4.83
C ALA A 44 0.57 -7.00 -3.43
N LEU A 45 -0.18 -6.56 -2.41
CA LEU A 45 0.10 -6.88 -1.01
C LEU A 45 -0.87 -7.95 -0.51
N ASN A 46 -0.33 -9.04 0.01
CA ASN A 46 -1.12 -10.11 0.59
C ASN A 46 -1.56 -9.81 2.03
N ARG A 47 -2.56 -10.54 2.50
CA ARG A 47 -3.12 -10.37 3.84
C ARG A 47 -2.10 -10.54 4.97
N PRO A 48 -1.21 -11.56 4.98
CA PRO A 48 -0.20 -11.70 6.04
C PRO A 48 0.70 -10.46 6.19
N LEU A 49 1.16 -9.87 5.09
CA LEU A 49 1.96 -8.64 5.11
C LEU A 49 1.17 -7.48 5.73
N VAL A 50 -0.05 -7.24 5.21
CA VAL A 50 -0.91 -6.13 5.66
C VAL A 50 -1.36 -6.30 7.11
N ALA A 51 -1.53 -7.55 7.58
CA ALA A 51 -1.87 -7.89 8.95
C ALA A 51 -0.69 -7.84 9.93
N GLY A 52 0.53 -7.55 9.45
CA GLY A 52 1.74 -7.50 10.29
C GLY A 52 2.29 -8.88 10.68
N GLN A 53 1.84 -9.94 10.02
CA GLN A 53 2.34 -11.31 10.24
C GLN A 53 3.69 -11.55 9.53
N ASP A 54 4.01 -10.70 8.54
CA ASP A 54 5.32 -10.65 7.90
C ASP A 54 5.91 -9.23 8.04
N PRO A 55 6.56 -8.93 9.16
CA PRO A 55 7.11 -7.60 9.42
C PRO A 55 8.26 -7.22 8.48
N ASN A 56 9.00 -8.20 7.96
CA ASN A 56 10.10 -7.94 7.03
C ASN A 56 9.56 -7.51 5.66
N ALA A 57 8.58 -8.23 5.11
CA ALA A 57 7.93 -7.85 3.87
C ALA A 57 7.18 -6.51 4.02
N ALA A 58 6.51 -6.26 5.15
CA ALA A 58 5.85 -5.00 5.43
C ALA A 58 6.83 -3.82 5.47
N ALA A 59 7.99 -3.97 6.13
CA ALA A 59 9.04 -2.96 6.18
C ALA A 59 9.65 -2.70 4.79
N LEU A 60 9.86 -3.75 3.98
CA LEU A 60 10.36 -3.63 2.61
C LEU A 60 9.37 -2.88 1.72
N ALA A 61 8.09 -3.24 1.78
CA ALA A 61 7.03 -2.54 1.05
C ALA A 61 6.95 -1.06 1.47
N ALA A 62 6.91 -0.76 2.77
CA ALA A 62 6.87 0.60 3.30
C ALA A 62 8.07 1.43 2.85
N ARG A 63 9.26 0.82 2.75
CA ARG A 63 10.48 1.49 2.31
C ARG A 63 10.45 1.81 0.82
N HIS A 64 10.02 0.88 -0.04
CA HIS A 64 10.23 0.96 -1.48
C HIS A 64 9.01 1.40 -2.28
N PHE A 65 7.77 1.25 -1.73
CA PHE A 65 6.54 1.50 -2.45
C PHE A 65 5.87 2.82 -2.03
N ASN A 66 5.26 3.49 -2.99
CA ASN A 66 4.36 4.63 -2.81
C ASN A 66 2.96 4.39 -3.40
N THR A 67 2.70 3.18 -3.91
CA THR A 67 1.37 2.69 -4.27
C THR A 67 1.24 1.21 -3.92
N ALA A 68 0.03 0.73 -3.73
CA ALA A 68 -0.24 -0.68 -3.48
C ALA A 68 -1.63 -1.09 -3.96
N THR A 69 -1.76 -2.38 -4.28
CA THR A 69 -3.00 -3.07 -4.64
C THR A 69 -3.19 -4.25 -3.70
N PRO A 70 -4.40 -4.56 -3.19
CA PRO A 70 -4.61 -5.75 -2.40
C PRO A 70 -4.59 -6.98 -3.31
N GLU A 71 -3.86 -8.03 -2.92
CA GLU A 71 -3.80 -9.25 -3.73
C GLU A 71 -5.18 -9.91 -3.90
N ASN A 72 -5.98 -9.95 -2.81
CA ASN A 72 -7.28 -10.62 -2.82
C ASN A 72 -8.41 -9.87 -2.09
N ASP A 73 -8.09 -9.03 -1.10
CA ASP A 73 -9.01 -8.59 -0.05
C ASP A 73 -10.17 -7.69 -0.54
N LEU A 74 -10.11 -7.17 -1.76
CA LEU A 74 -11.19 -6.40 -2.41
C LEU A 74 -11.85 -7.14 -3.59
N LYS A 75 -11.49 -8.39 -3.86
CA LYS A 75 -12.20 -9.20 -4.85
C LYS A 75 -13.61 -9.53 -4.37
N TRP A 76 -14.57 -9.56 -5.27
CA TRP A 76 -15.99 -9.68 -4.96
C TRP A 76 -16.29 -10.82 -3.98
N GLN A 77 -15.76 -12.01 -4.22
CA GLN A 77 -15.98 -13.18 -3.36
C GLN A 77 -15.55 -12.96 -1.91
N LEU A 78 -14.56 -12.12 -1.65
CA LEU A 78 -14.04 -11.86 -0.32
C LEU A 78 -14.72 -10.68 0.36
N VAL A 79 -14.99 -9.61 -0.37
CA VAL A 79 -15.60 -8.40 0.18
C VAL A 79 -17.12 -8.49 0.29
N HIS A 80 -17.78 -9.25 -0.60
CA HIS A 80 -19.24 -9.38 -0.67
C HIS A 80 -19.63 -10.85 -0.93
N PRO A 81 -19.38 -11.76 0.05
CA PRO A 81 -19.51 -13.20 -0.14
C PRO A 81 -20.98 -13.69 -0.28
N GLN A 82 -21.93 -12.96 0.27
CA GLN A 82 -23.36 -13.27 0.21
C GLN A 82 -24.17 -12.01 -0.13
N ALA A 83 -25.34 -12.15 -0.71
CA ALA A 83 -26.16 -11.04 -1.24
C ALA A 83 -26.36 -9.85 -0.30
N ASN A 84 -26.47 -10.11 1.02
CA ASN A 84 -26.72 -9.09 2.04
C ASN A 84 -25.58 -8.99 3.06
N GLN A 85 -24.41 -9.52 2.73
CA GLN A 85 -23.29 -9.59 3.68
C GLN A 85 -22.01 -9.08 3.04
N TYR A 86 -21.44 -8.04 3.65
CA TYR A 86 -20.14 -7.52 3.32
C TYR A 86 -19.12 -7.86 4.42
N ASN A 87 -17.91 -8.21 3.99
CA ASN A 87 -16.75 -8.46 4.86
C ASN A 87 -15.73 -7.34 4.62
N TRP A 88 -15.85 -6.27 5.38
CA TRP A 88 -15.04 -5.06 5.21
C TRP A 88 -13.66 -5.14 5.83
N GLU A 89 -13.49 -5.97 6.86
CA GLU A 89 -12.30 -5.97 7.71
C GLU A 89 -10.99 -6.12 6.94
N PRO A 90 -10.84 -7.07 5.99
CA PRO A 90 -9.59 -7.19 5.25
C PRO A 90 -9.29 -5.98 4.35
N GLY A 91 -10.30 -5.46 3.65
CA GLY A 91 -10.17 -4.27 2.83
C GLY A 91 -9.87 -3.01 3.64
N ASP A 92 -10.54 -2.83 4.79
CA ASP A 92 -10.28 -1.72 5.71
C ASP A 92 -8.85 -1.74 6.24
N ARG A 93 -8.33 -2.93 6.57
CA ARG A 93 -6.96 -3.11 7.01
C ARG A 93 -5.95 -2.76 5.92
N PHE A 94 -6.20 -3.19 4.69
CA PHE A 94 -5.36 -2.82 3.54
C PHE A 94 -5.31 -1.30 3.33
N VAL A 95 -6.46 -0.64 3.34
CA VAL A 95 -6.53 0.82 3.17
C VAL A 95 -5.81 1.54 4.32
N ALA A 96 -6.01 1.11 5.56
CA ALA A 96 -5.31 1.65 6.72
C ALA A 96 -3.78 1.45 6.64
N PHE A 97 -3.32 0.31 6.12
CA PHE A 97 -1.90 0.07 5.86
C PHE A 97 -1.34 1.06 4.83
N CYS A 98 -2.06 1.28 3.73
CA CYS A 98 -1.65 2.26 2.72
C CYS A 98 -1.59 3.68 3.29
N GLU A 99 -2.60 4.11 4.03
CA GLU A 99 -2.66 5.42 4.68
C GLU A 99 -1.50 5.62 5.66
N LYS A 100 -1.26 4.64 6.54
CA LYS A 100 -0.15 4.66 7.50
C LYS A 100 1.21 4.83 6.83
N ASN A 101 1.40 4.22 5.67
CA ASN A 101 2.68 4.22 4.94
C ASN A 101 2.71 5.25 3.79
N GLN A 102 1.72 6.15 3.71
CA GLN A 102 1.62 7.20 2.67
C GLN A 102 1.64 6.63 1.24
N MET A 103 0.99 5.47 1.04
CA MET A 103 0.86 4.83 -0.25
C MET A 103 -0.48 5.20 -0.92
N VAL A 104 -0.46 5.37 -2.22
CA VAL A 104 -1.68 5.45 -3.03
C VAL A 104 -2.31 4.07 -3.10
N ALA A 105 -3.51 3.91 -2.56
CA ALA A 105 -4.26 2.66 -2.64
C ALA A 105 -5.01 2.56 -3.97
N ILE A 106 -4.83 1.41 -4.66
CA ILE A 106 -5.58 1.02 -5.86
C ILE A 106 -6.44 -0.18 -5.51
N GLY A 107 -7.73 -0.11 -5.82
CA GLY A 107 -8.68 -1.19 -5.54
C GLY A 107 -8.65 -2.26 -6.64
N HIS A 108 -8.46 -3.50 -6.25
CA HIS A 108 -8.46 -4.66 -7.14
C HIS A 108 -9.37 -5.74 -6.57
N THR A 109 -10.40 -6.13 -7.21
CA THR A 109 -11.04 -5.66 -8.45
C THR A 109 -12.55 -5.67 -8.25
N LEU A 110 -13.29 -4.77 -8.93
CA LEU A 110 -14.75 -4.72 -8.74
C LEU A 110 -15.47 -5.86 -9.45
N VAL A 111 -15.08 -6.18 -10.68
CA VAL A 111 -15.70 -7.24 -11.49
C VAL A 111 -14.61 -8.12 -12.10
N TRP A 112 -14.77 -9.44 -11.95
CA TRP A 112 -13.88 -10.43 -12.56
C TRP A 112 -14.65 -11.73 -12.79
N HIS A 113 -14.36 -12.46 -13.86
CA HIS A 113 -14.97 -13.75 -14.15
C HIS A 113 -14.62 -14.83 -13.11
N ALA A 114 -13.43 -14.73 -12.49
CA ALA A 114 -13.02 -15.54 -11.35
C ALA A 114 -13.31 -14.84 -10.02
N GLN A 115 -13.31 -15.57 -8.92
CA GLN A 115 -13.54 -15.08 -7.56
C GLN A 115 -14.76 -14.14 -7.41
N THR A 116 -15.83 -14.43 -8.20
CA THR A 116 -17.18 -13.85 -8.03
C THR A 116 -18.08 -14.91 -7.41
N PRO A 117 -18.86 -14.60 -6.35
CA PRO A 117 -19.68 -15.58 -5.66
C PRO A 117 -20.78 -16.14 -6.55
N ARG A 118 -21.13 -17.43 -6.37
CA ARG A 118 -22.15 -18.09 -7.17
C ARG A 118 -23.52 -17.41 -7.11
N TRP A 119 -23.91 -16.85 -5.96
CA TRP A 119 -25.19 -16.15 -5.78
C TRP A 119 -25.40 -15.01 -6.78
N VAL A 120 -24.30 -14.41 -7.30
CA VAL A 120 -24.38 -13.32 -8.29
C VAL A 120 -25.04 -13.81 -9.57
N PHE A 121 -24.83 -15.06 -9.93
CA PHE A 121 -25.29 -15.67 -11.19
C PHE A 121 -26.54 -16.54 -11.03
N GLN A 122 -27.05 -16.73 -9.81
CA GLN A 122 -28.18 -17.63 -9.53
C GLN A 122 -29.43 -16.85 -9.11
N ASP A 123 -30.60 -17.35 -9.50
CA ASP A 123 -31.88 -16.93 -8.94
C ASP A 123 -32.20 -17.65 -7.60
N ASP A 124 -33.33 -17.35 -7.01
CA ASP A 124 -33.72 -17.92 -5.71
C ASP A 124 -34.00 -19.43 -5.77
N ALA A 125 -34.26 -19.97 -6.98
CA ALA A 125 -34.44 -21.40 -7.21
C ALA A 125 -33.13 -22.13 -7.55
N GLY A 126 -31.99 -21.40 -7.61
CA GLY A 126 -30.67 -21.95 -7.94
C GLY A 126 -30.41 -22.06 -9.46
N GLY A 127 -31.31 -21.57 -10.28
CA GLY A 127 -31.16 -21.45 -11.73
C GLY A 127 -30.32 -20.23 -12.12
N ALA A 128 -30.13 -20.02 -13.42
CA ALA A 128 -29.44 -18.83 -13.93
C ALA A 128 -30.28 -17.56 -13.69
N THR A 129 -29.68 -16.54 -13.14
CA THR A 129 -30.32 -15.23 -12.95
C THR A 129 -30.58 -14.53 -14.30
N THR A 130 -31.52 -13.59 -14.33
CA THR A 130 -31.77 -12.77 -15.52
C THR A 130 -30.64 -11.74 -15.72
N ARG A 131 -30.49 -11.28 -16.98
CA ARG A 131 -29.57 -10.19 -17.33
C ARG A 131 -29.79 -8.93 -16.44
N ASP A 132 -31.07 -8.55 -16.26
CA ASP A 132 -31.39 -7.32 -15.52
C ASP A 132 -31.08 -7.44 -14.03
N ALA A 133 -31.35 -8.60 -13.43
CA ALA A 133 -30.98 -8.90 -12.05
C ALA A 133 -29.43 -8.93 -11.88
N LEU A 134 -28.70 -9.51 -12.83
CA LEU A 134 -27.24 -9.50 -12.82
C LEU A 134 -26.69 -8.07 -12.88
N LEU A 135 -27.20 -7.24 -13.78
CA LEU A 135 -26.78 -5.82 -13.88
C LEU A 135 -27.11 -5.03 -12.61
N ALA A 136 -28.26 -5.29 -11.99
CA ALA A 136 -28.65 -4.64 -10.74
C ALA A 136 -27.68 -5.03 -9.59
N ARG A 137 -27.35 -6.32 -9.44
CA ARG A 137 -26.38 -6.81 -8.44
C ARG A 137 -24.99 -6.24 -8.67
N MET A 138 -24.54 -6.18 -9.90
CA MET A 138 -23.25 -5.61 -10.26
C MET A 138 -23.19 -4.11 -9.93
N LYS A 139 -24.24 -3.36 -10.28
CA LYS A 139 -24.34 -1.93 -9.93
C LYS A 139 -24.32 -1.72 -8.42
N ASP A 140 -25.11 -2.48 -7.67
CA ASP A 140 -25.16 -2.36 -6.21
C ASP A 140 -23.79 -2.65 -5.57
N HIS A 141 -23.15 -3.74 -5.97
CA HIS A 141 -21.80 -4.08 -5.51
C HIS A 141 -20.80 -2.96 -5.76
N ILE A 142 -20.72 -2.47 -6.99
CA ILE A 142 -19.79 -1.39 -7.37
C ILE A 142 -20.06 -0.13 -6.55
N MET A 143 -21.31 0.31 -6.49
CA MET A 143 -21.68 1.55 -5.77
C MET A 143 -21.39 1.44 -4.27
N THR A 144 -21.63 0.28 -3.68
CA THR A 144 -21.40 0.04 -2.24
C THR A 144 -19.91 -0.01 -1.92
N VAL A 145 -19.13 -0.79 -2.68
CA VAL A 145 -17.69 -0.93 -2.42
C VAL A 145 -16.94 0.34 -2.71
N VAL A 146 -17.17 0.97 -3.87
CA VAL A 146 -16.54 2.26 -4.21
C VAL A 146 -16.98 3.36 -3.24
N GLY A 147 -18.26 3.38 -2.86
CA GLY A 147 -18.81 4.34 -1.90
C GLY A 147 -18.12 4.27 -0.54
N ARG A 148 -17.86 3.05 -0.02
CA ARG A 148 -17.15 2.86 1.26
C ARG A 148 -15.75 3.45 1.26
N TYR A 149 -15.03 3.31 0.17
CA TYR A 149 -13.63 3.75 0.07
C TYR A 149 -13.45 5.08 -0.69
N LYS A 150 -14.55 5.81 -0.90
CA LYS A 150 -14.52 7.11 -1.58
C LYS A 150 -13.50 8.06 -0.93
N GLY A 151 -12.60 8.61 -1.75
CA GLY A 151 -11.54 9.51 -1.31
C GLY A 151 -10.30 8.82 -0.70
N ARG A 152 -10.40 7.55 -0.31
CA ARG A 152 -9.31 6.76 0.29
C ARG A 152 -8.61 5.88 -0.75
N ILE A 153 -9.36 5.19 -1.59
CA ILE A 153 -8.84 4.49 -2.79
C ILE A 153 -8.87 5.48 -3.97
N LYS A 154 -7.77 5.59 -4.70
CA LYS A 154 -7.58 6.60 -5.75
C LYS A 154 -7.90 6.11 -7.16
N GLY A 155 -7.87 4.82 -7.39
CA GLY A 155 -8.18 4.18 -8.67
C GLY A 155 -8.70 2.76 -8.44
N TRP A 156 -9.39 2.21 -9.45
CA TRP A 156 -9.97 0.87 -9.40
C TRP A 156 -9.73 0.14 -10.71
N ASP A 157 -9.34 -1.12 -10.60
CA ASP A 157 -9.51 -2.07 -11.68
C ASP A 157 -11.00 -2.45 -11.72
N VAL A 158 -11.74 -1.82 -12.65
CA VAL A 158 -13.20 -1.97 -12.70
C VAL A 158 -13.59 -3.34 -13.21
N VAL A 159 -12.96 -3.79 -14.31
CA VAL A 159 -13.10 -5.13 -14.85
C VAL A 159 -11.73 -5.71 -15.08
N ASN A 160 -11.45 -6.83 -14.43
CA ASN A 160 -10.19 -7.55 -14.59
C ASN A 160 -10.34 -8.62 -15.68
N GLU A 161 -9.31 -8.76 -16.53
CA GLU A 161 -9.25 -9.79 -17.58
C GLU A 161 -10.53 -9.81 -18.45
N ALA A 162 -10.91 -8.63 -18.95
CA ALA A 162 -12.15 -8.45 -19.72
C ALA A 162 -12.09 -9.09 -21.12
N LEU A 163 -10.89 -9.31 -21.63
CA LEU A 163 -10.63 -9.96 -22.92
C LEU A 163 -9.85 -11.24 -22.62
N GLU A 164 -10.37 -12.36 -23.09
CA GLU A 164 -9.68 -13.65 -23.14
C GLU A 164 -9.10 -13.84 -24.54
N ASP A 165 -7.84 -14.32 -24.61
CA ASP A 165 -7.17 -14.71 -25.86
C ASP A 165 -7.66 -16.07 -26.37
#